data_8019e848315c4d7fa9418ee1b450e242
#
_entry.id   8019e848315c4d7fa9418ee1b450e242
#
_cell.length_a   1.000
_cell.length_b   1.000
_cell.length_c   1.000
_cell.angle_alpha   90.00
_cell.angle_beta   90.00
_cell.angle_gamma   90.00
#
_symmetry.space_group_name_H-M   'P 1'
#
loop_
_entity.id
_entity.type
_entity.pdbx_description
1 polymer ?
#
loop_
_entity_poly.entity_id
_entity_poly.type
_entity_poly.pdbx_seq_one_letter_code
_entity_poly.pdbx_strand_id
1 'polypeptide(L)'
;MKLRGEVEQFEREFAAYLGLPYALAVSSGTGALHTALSALGIGPGQEVIVPAYMWVAVVASVVNLGAIPILADIDDTFGINPEDLLSRITPRTRGIIAVHMSGAPMNIKPIAQIARERGLFLVEDCAQANGASITGQKVGTFGDVAIFSFQMNKNMTSGEGGCVVTRDLRLYRRAVAVHDLGYSRDDQGRLMFDDPDLCVWGRGYRLDELRGAILRVQLRKMPIIVQNMRNSKYRIRKALEQLPGLKLRRIVDPTGDTGAFLITTYDTPTIAKEINHALRAEGITTYPQGLSNIRMTEWGLHLYYNIVSLIRRRSIDRLGFPWNLVENATSEKHYDKGMCPVADSLFERSIIMSIPSCLKSTDEDDIIQAFTKVLRHYCGNDS
;
A
#
# COMPACT_ATOMS: atom_id res chain seq x y z
N MET A 1 35.68 9.84 14.54
CA MET A 1 34.40 10.54 14.67
C MET A 1 33.53 10.08 13.50
N LYS A 2 32.63 9.09 13.68
CA LYS A 2 31.65 8.74 12.66
C LYS A 2 30.72 9.95 12.54
N LEU A 3 30.77 10.64 11.43
CA LEU A 3 29.68 11.55 11.05
C LEU A 3 28.43 10.65 10.98
N ARG A 4 27.46 10.88 11.87
CA ARG A 4 26.15 10.21 11.77
C ARG A 4 25.55 10.70 10.47
N GLY A 5 25.43 9.78 9.49
CA GLY A 5 24.90 10.11 8.18
C GLY A 5 23.43 10.54 8.26
N GLU A 6 22.95 11.23 7.24
CA GLU A 6 21.57 11.70 7.13
C GLU A 6 20.58 10.52 7.09
N VAL A 7 20.98 9.39 6.49
CA VAL A 7 20.19 8.15 6.45
C VAL A 7 19.99 7.59 7.86
N GLU A 8 21.07 7.45 8.64
CA GLU A 8 20.98 6.95 10.03
C GLU A 8 20.10 7.86 10.90
N GLN A 9 20.21 9.18 10.71
CA GLN A 9 19.37 10.12 11.42
C GLN A 9 17.91 10.03 11.02
N PHE A 10 17.62 9.90 9.71
CA PHE A 10 16.28 9.67 9.21
C PHE A 10 15.66 8.39 9.81
N GLU A 11 16.41 7.28 9.81
CA GLU A 11 15.95 6.00 10.39
C GLU A 11 15.53 6.17 11.85
N ARG A 12 16.35 6.86 12.66
CA ARG A 12 16.03 7.14 14.07
C ARG A 12 14.80 8.04 14.23
N GLU A 13 14.71 9.12 13.44
CA GLU A 13 13.59 10.05 13.46
C GLU A 13 12.30 9.37 13.01
N PHE A 14 12.36 8.50 11.99
CA PHE A 14 11.20 7.79 11.48
C PHE A 14 10.73 6.67 12.43
N ALA A 15 11.66 5.91 13.01
CA ALA A 15 11.36 4.94 14.06
C ALA A 15 10.68 5.61 15.28
N ALA A 16 11.22 6.73 15.74
CA ALA A 16 10.64 7.51 16.84
C ALA A 16 9.25 8.05 16.49
N TYR A 17 9.04 8.53 15.25
CA TYR A 17 7.74 8.99 14.77
C TYR A 17 6.67 7.89 14.82
N LEU A 18 7.04 6.64 14.53
CA LEU A 18 6.16 5.48 14.57
C LEU A 18 6.02 4.87 15.97
N GLY A 19 6.90 5.22 16.90
CA GLY A 19 6.99 4.57 18.22
C GLY A 19 7.54 3.14 18.13
N LEU A 20 8.45 2.90 17.17
CA LEU A 20 9.13 1.62 16.95
C LEU A 20 10.63 1.74 17.25
N PRO A 21 11.30 0.63 17.63
CA PRO A 21 12.74 0.66 17.90
C PRO A 21 13.61 0.65 16.62
N TYR A 22 13.10 0.08 15.51
CA TYR A 22 13.93 -0.18 14.34
C TYR A 22 13.25 0.33 13.06
N ALA A 23 14.01 1.09 12.27
CA ALA A 23 13.71 1.48 10.91
C ALA A 23 14.97 1.31 10.06
N LEU A 24 14.81 0.83 8.84
CA LEU A 24 15.85 0.61 7.87
C LEU A 24 15.46 1.29 6.56
N ALA A 25 16.18 2.32 6.17
CA ALA A 25 15.95 3.02 4.92
C ALA A 25 16.51 2.24 3.73
N VAL A 26 15.72 2.14 2.67
CA VAL A 26 16.07 1.40 1.45
C VAL A 26 15.76 2.23 0.21
N SER A 27 16.29 1.80 -0.93
CA SER A 27 16.25 2.56 -2.19
C SER A 27 14.86 2.74 -2.80
N SER A 28 13.86 1.92 -2.42
CA SER A 28 12.47 2.02 -2.93
C SER A 28 11.49 1.24 -2.06
N GLY A 29 10.18 1.52 -2.20
CA GLY A 29 9.13 0.71 -1.57
C GLY A 29 9.14 -0.76 -2.04
N THR A 30 9.46 -1.02 -3.30
CA THR A 30 9.63 -2.39 -3.83
C THR A 30 10.83 -3.09 -3.17
N GLY A 31 11.94 -2.36 -3.00
CA GLY A 31 13.10 -2.85 -2.24
C GLY A 31 12.75 -3.13 -0.77
N ALA A 32 11.88 -2.31 -0.17
CA ALA A 32 11.39 -2.53 1.20
C ALA A 32 10.55 -3.81 1.31
N LEU A 33 9.60 -4.05 0.38
CA LEU A 33 8.81 -5.29 0.32
C LEU A 33 9.70 -6.51 0.18
N HIS A 34 10.62 -6.47 -0.79
CA HIS A 34 11.54 -7.57 -1.02
C HIS A 34 12.45 -7.83 0.19
N THR A 35 12.96 -6.78 0.84
CA THR A 35 13.77 -6.88 2.06
C THR A 35 12.98 -7.49 3.21
N ALA A 36 11.75 -7.02 3.45
CA ALA A 36 10.88 -7.51 4.51
C ALA A 36 10.55 -9.00 4.33
N LEU A 37 10.09 -9.40 3.14
CA LEU A 37 9.74 -10.79 2.85
C LEU A 37 10.96 -11.73 2.90
N SER A 38 12.12 -11.29 2.37
CA SER A 38 13.36 -12.06 2.47
C SER A 38 13.83 -12.23 3.93
N ALA A 39 13.69 -11.18 4.73
CA ALA A 39 14.04 -11.24 6.16
C ALA A 39 13.12 -12.21 6.93
N LEU A 40 11.87 -12.33 6.53
CA LEU A 40 10.90 -13.32 7.06
C LEU A 40 11.18 -14.75 6.56
N GLY A 41 12.08 -14.93 5.58
CA GLY A 41 12.40 -16.24 5.01
C GLY A 41 11.35 -16.75 4.04
N ILE A 42 10.61 -15.87 3.39
CA ILE A 42 9.64 -16.25 2.35
C ILE A 42 10.37 -16.79 1.11
N GLY A 43 9.88 -17.92 0.57
CA GLY A 43 10.51 -18.61 -0.54
C GLY A 43 9.66 -19.71 -1.18
N PRO A 44 10.26 -20.59 -2.01
CA PRO A 44 9.57 -21.67 -2.69
C PRO A 44 8.77 -22.57 -1.75
N GLY A 45 7.63 -23.08 -2.24
CA GLY A 45 6.72 -23.94 -1.47
C GLY A 45 5.78 -23.18 -0.53
N GLN A 46 5.97 -21.88 -0.40
CA GLN A 46 5.19 -21.02 0.50
C GLN A 46 4.19 -20.17 -0.27
N GLU A 47 3.10 -19.85 0.40
CA GLU A 47 2.05 -18.97 -0.09
C GLU A 47 1.99 -17.71 0.75
N VAL A 48 1.77 -16.56 0.09
CA VAL A 48 1.56 -15.27 0.75
C VAL A 48 0.23 -14.71 0.28
N ILE A 49 -0.68 -14.46 1.22
CA ILE A 49 -1.98 -13.87 0.91
C ILE A 49 -1.81 -12.36 0.68
N VAL A 50 -2.39 -11.87 -0.42
CA VAL A 50 -2.32 -10.47 -0.87
C VAL A 50 -3.71 -9.98 -1.26
N PRO A 51 -4.06 -8.68 -1.08
CA PRO A 51 -5.38 -8.17 -1.48
C PRO A 51 -5.52 -8.08 -2.99
N ALA A 52 -6.76 -8.14 -3.48
CA ALA A 52 -7.10 -7.89 -4.88
C ALA A 52 -6.81 -6.44 -5.31
N TYR A 53 -6.80 -5.49 -4.36
CA TYR A 53 -6.45 -4.09 -4.56
C TYR A 53 -5.08 -3.78 -3.95
N MET A 54 -4.07 -3.65 -4.79
CA MET A 54 -2.67 -3.45 -4.38
C MET A 54 -1.86 -2.84 -5.52
N TRP A 55 -0.70 -2.32 -5.24
CA TRP A 55 0.28 -2.02 -6.28
C TRP A 55 1.01 -3.29 -6.71
N VAL A 56 1.34 -3.41 -8.01
CA VAL A 56 2.01 -4.59 -8.60
C VAL A 56 3.27 -5.05 -7.85
N ALA A 57 3.98 -4.15 -7.17
CA ALA A 57 5.18 -4.49 -6.39
C ALA A 57 4.92 -5.53 -5.29
N VAL A 58 3.70 -5.60 -4.76
CA VAL A 58 3.29 -6.58 -3.74
C VAL A 58 3.44 -8.00 -4.28
N VAL A 59 2.74 -8.31 -5.38
CA VAL A 59 2.84 -9.65 -6.01
C VAL A 59 4.22 -9.89 -6.62
N ALA A 60 4.84 -8.87 -7.21
CA ALA A 60 6.18 -9.00 -7.78
C ALA A 60 7.21 -9.41 -6.73
N SER A 61 7.12 -8.86 -5.51
CA SER A 61 8.04 -9.22 -4.42
C SER A 61 7.86 -10.66 -3.95
N VAL A 62 6.63 -11.16 -3.90
CA VAL A 62 6.33 -12.57 -3.57
C VAL A 62 6.88 -13.50 -4.65
N VAL A 63 6.55 -13.22 -5.92
CA VAL A 63 6.97 -14.02 -7.08
C VAL A 63 8.51 -14.07 -7.20
N ASN A 64 9.18 -12.93 -7.03
CA ASN A 64 10.65 -12.83 -7.14
C ASN A 64 11.40 -13.61 -6.04
N LEU A 65 10.72 -13.96 -4.94
CA LEU A 65 11.27 -14.81 -3.89
C LEU A 65 10.94 -16.29 -4.07
N GLY A 66 10.23 -16.65 -5.13
CA GLY A 66 9.87 -18.03 -5.40
C GLY A 66 8.60 -18.51 -4.72
N ALA A 67 7.92 -17.66 -3.97
CA ALA A 67 6.64 -17.97 -3.34
C ALA A 67 5.45 -17.70 -4.28
N ILE A 68 4.27 -18.20 -3.90
CA ILE A 68 3.04 -18.02 -4.67
C ILE A 68 2.13 -17.00 -3.98
N PRO A 69 1.72 -15.91 -4.66
CA PRO A 69 0.72 -15.00 -4.13
C PRO A 69 -0.67 -15.64 -4.21
N ILE A 70 -1.45 -15.56 -3.13
CA ILE A 70 -2.85 -15.98 -3.07
C ILE A 70 -3.72 -14.74 -2.92
N LEU A 71 -4.64 -14.53 -3.85
CA LEU A 71 -5.53 -13.37 -3.80
C LEU A 71 -6.58 -13.53 -2.72
N ALA A 72 -6.78 -12.48 -1.92
CA ALA A 72 -7.94 -12.31 -1.05
C ALA A 72 -8.80 -11.15 -1.55
N ASP A 73 -10.12 -11.34 -1.51
CA ASP A 73 -11.08 -10.32 -1.87
C ASP A 73 -11.09 -9.19 -0.82
N ILE A 74 -11.70 -8.08 -1.16
CA ILE A 74 -11.75 -6.87 -0.32
C ILE A 74 -13.16 -6.61 0.19
N ASP A 75 -13.25 -5.73 1.20
CA ASP A 75 -14.52 -5.18 1.67
C ASP A 75 -14.70 -3.71 1.23
N ASP A 76 -15.73 -3.04 1.74
CA ASP A 76 -16.05 -1.64 1.45
C ASP A 76 -15.04 -0.63 2.03
N THR A 77 -14.04 -1.10 2.81
CA THR A 77 -12.86 -0.31 3.18
C THR A 77 -11.78 -0.35 2.11
N PHE A 78 -11.97 -1.13 1.05
CA PHE A 78 -10.95 -1.44 0.03
C PHE A 78 -9.69 -2.11 0.60
N GLY A 79 -9.81 -2.73 1.76
CA GLY A 79 -8.81 -3.60 2.37
C GLY A 79 -9.23 -5.07 2.32
N ILE A 80 -8.35 -5.99 2.70
CA ILE A 80 -8.67 -7.42 2.75
C ILE A 80 -9.92 -7.66 3.60
N ASN A 81 -10.87 -8.44 3.06
CA ASN A 81 -12.01 -8.94 3.80
C ASN A 81 -11.55 -10.07 4.76
N PRO A 82 -11.76 -9.93 6.08
CA PRO A 82 -11.33 -10.95 7.05
C PRO A 82 -11.94 -12.34 6.83
N GLU A 83 -13.18 -12.42 6.35
CA GLU A 83 -13.86 -13.69 6.10
C GLU A 83 -13.27 -14.40 4.87
N ASP A 84 -13.04 -13.65 3.78
CA ASP A 84 -12.38 -14.22 2.60
C ASP A 84 -10.93 -14.62 2.91
N LEU A 85 -10.19 -13.80 3.69
CA LEU A 85 -8.85 -14.15 4.17
C LEU A 85 -8.82 -15.53 4.83
N LEU A 86 -9.75 -15.80 5.75
CA LEU A 86 -9.82 -17.08 6.44
C LEU A 86 -9.99 -18.26 5.47
N SER A 87 -10.78 -18.09 4.42
CA SER A 87 -11.03 -19.12 3.40
C SER A 87 -9.81 -19.40 2.51
N ARG A 88 -8.86 -18.44 2.42
CA ARG A 88 -7.65 -18.54 1.58
C ARG A 88 -6.46 -19.19 2.29
N ILE A 89 -6.54 -19.41 3.61
CA ILE A 89 -5.44 -19.98 4.38
C ILE A 89 -5.32 -21.47 4.08
N THR A 90 -4.12 -21.89 3.68
CA THR A 90 -3.72 -23.28 3.43
C THR A 90 -2.57 -23.69 4.36
N PRO A 91 -2.19 -24.96 4.42
CA PRO A 91 -1.00 -25.40 5.15
C PRO A 91 0.32 -24.77 4.63
N ARG A 92 0.34 -24.23 3.42
CA ARG A 92 1.49 -23.55 2.82
C ARG A 92 1.51 -22.04 3.08
N THR A 93 0.41 -21.49 3.55
CA THR A 93 0.34 -20.05 3.86
C THR A 93 1.35 -19.72 4.94
N ARG A 94 2.25 -18.79 4.64
CA ARG A 94 3.30 -18.35 5.54
C ARG A 94 3.11 -16.91 6.03
N GLY A 95 2.46 -16.07 5.24
CA GLY A 95 2.25 -14.68 5.62
C GLY A 95 1.11 -14.01 4.86
N ILE A 96 0.76 -12.84 5.32
CA ILE A 96 -0.26 -11.95 4.78
C ILE A 96 0.40 -10.59 4.52
N ILE A 97 0.19 -10.01 3.33
CA ILE A 97 0.53 -8.61 3.08
C ILE A 97 -0.77 -7.80 3.11
N ALA A 98 -0.93 -7.01 4.16
CA ALA A 98 -2.06 -6.11 4.32
C ALA A 98 -1.69 -4.72 3.78
N VAL A 99 -2.45 -4.22 2.79
CA VAL A 99 -2.12 -2.96 2.10
C VAL A 99 -3.09 -1.86 2.52
N HIS A 100 -2.55 -0.75 3.01
CA HIS A 100 -3.31 0.47 3.32
C HIS A 100 -3.45 1.33 2.06
N MET A 101 -4.42 0.97 1.20
CA MET A 101 -4.58 1.59 -0.11
C MET A 101 -5.22 2.98 -0.08
N SER A 102 -4.78 3.83 -0.99
CA SER A 102 -5.39 5.16 -1.26
C SER A 102 -5.51 6.03 -0.02
N GLY A 103 -4.47 6.03 0.82
CA GLY A 103 -4.31 6.93 1.96
C GLY A 103 -5.12 6.59 3.22
N ALA A 104 -6.13 5.75 3.12
CA ALA A 104 -6.94 5.38 4.27
C ALA A 104 -6.51 4.02 4.85
N PRO A 105 -6.39 3.89 6.18
CA PRO A 105 -6.13 2.62 6.82
C PRO A 105 -7.22 1.60 6.49
N MET A 106 -6.82 0.39 6.14
CA MET A 106 -7.74 -0.74 6.12
C MET A 106 -8.13 -1.17 7.53
N ASN A 107 -9.16 -2.01 7.67
CA ASN A 107 -9.51 -2.60 8.97
C ASN A 107 -8.48 -3.69 9.37
N ILE A 108 -7.29 -3.25 9.81
CA ILE A 108 -6.14 -4.13 10.07
C ILE A 108 -6.30 -5.00 11.31
N LYS A 109 -7.08 -4.57 12.32
CA LYS A 109 -7.14 -5.26 13.62
C LYS A 109 -7.62 -6.72 13.51
N PRO A 110 -8.72 -7.05 12.80
CA PRO A 110 -9.11 -8.45 12.56
C PRO A 110 -8.04 -9.24 11.81
N ILE A 111 -7.38 -8.65 10.82
CA ILE A 111 -6.33 -9.32 10.06
C ILE A 111 -5.15 -9.66 10.95
N ALA A 112 -4.71 -8.73 11.81
CA ALA A 112 -3.64 -8.96 12.78
C ALA A 112 -4.01 -10.04 13.82
N GLN A 113 -5.28 -10.12 14.20
CA GLN A 113 -5.76 -11.19 15.08
C GLN A 113 -5.68 -12.56 14.38
N ILE A 114 -6.20 -12.67 13.16
CA ILE A 114 -6.15 -13.91 12.36
C ILE A 114 -4.70 -14.35 12.16
N ALA A 115 -3.80 -13.42 11.80
CA ALA A 115 -2.39 -13.74 11.60
C ALA A 115 -1.77 -14.35 12.87
N ARG A 116 -2.01 -13.76 14.03
CA ARG A 116 -1.52 -14.31 15.34
C ARG A 116 -2.11 -15.68 15.65
N GLU A 117 -3.42 -15.84 15.50
CA GLU A 117 -4.12 -17.10 15.80
C GLU A 117 -3.66 -18.26 14.90
N ARG A 118 -3.25 -17.95 13.68
CA ARG A 118 -2.79 -18.93 12.68
C ARG A 118 -1.27 -19.05 12.59
N GLY A 119 -0.52 -18.31 13.38
CA GLY A 119 0.95 -18.30 13.35
C GLY A 119 1.52 -17.81 12.01
N LEU A 120 0.84 -16.87 11.35
CA LEU A 120 1.23 -16.28 10.07
C LEU A 120 1.94 -14.95 10.31
N PHE A 121 2.95 -14.65 9.49
CA PHE A 121 3.53 -13.31 9.46
C PHE A 121 2.55 -12.29 8.87
N LEU A 122 2.51 -11.11 9.48
CA LEU A 122 1.77 -9.97 8.96
C LEU A 122 2.75 -8.88 8.52
N VAL A 123 2.74 -8.59 7.21
CA VAL A 123 3.45 -7.46 6.61
C VAL A 123 2.43 -6.35 6.33
N GLU A 124 2.64 -5.15 6.88
CA GLU A 124 1.85 -3.99 6.52
C GLU A 124 2.52 -3.23 5.37
N ASP A 125 1.83 -3.09 4.24
CA ASP A 125 2.25 -2.18 3.19
C ASP A 125 1.59 -0.81 3.41
N CYS A 126 2.38 0.13 3.91
CA CYS A 126 1.98 1.50 4.20
C CYS A 126 2.39 2.48 3.09
N ALA A 127 2.81 2.00 1.91
CA ALA A 127 3.37 2.83 0.83
C ALA A 127 2.44 3.93 0.32
N GLN A 128 1.13 3.83 0.52
CA GLN A 128 0.16 4.86 0.16
C GLN A 128 -0.49 5.54 1.38
N ALA A 129 -0.02 5.24 2.59
CA ALA A 129 -0.64 5.70 3.83
C ALA A 129 0.36 6.31 4.83
N ASN A 130 1.43 6.96 4.32
CA ASN A 130 2.39 7.68 5.18
C ASN A 130 1.65 8.69 6.06
N GLY A 131 1.76 8.55 7.36
CA GLY A 131 1.11 9.42 8.33
C GLY A 131 -0.27 8.97 8.81
N ALA A 132 -0.83 7.87 8.27
CA ALA A 132 -2.11 7.31 8.70
C ALA A 132 -2.03 6.66 10.10
N SER A 133 -3.22 6.52 10.73
CA SER A 133 -3.36 5.87 12.04
C SER A 133 -4.76 5.26 12.21
N ILE A 134 -4.92 4.40 13.21
CA ILE A 134 -6.22 3.90 13.67
C ILE A 134 -6.30 4.12 15.18
N THR A 135 -7.23 4.93 15.63
CA THR A 135 -7.38 5.31 17.04
C THR A 135 -6.06 5.79 17.69
N GLY A 136 -5.32 6.61 16.93
CA GLY A 136 -4.04 7.17 17.35
C GLY A 136 -2.82 6.25 17.13
N GLN A 137 -3.00 4.94 16.94
CA GLN A 137 -1.91 4.03 16.63
C GLN A 137 -1.54 4.13 15.16
N LYS A 138 -0.27 4.41 14.85
CA LYS A 138 0.23 4.57 13.48
C LYS A 138 0.12 3.27 12.70
N VAL A 139 -0.26 3.34 11.40
CA VAL A 139 -0.10 2.20 10.50
C VAL A 139 1.38 1.82 10.40
N GLY A 140 1.64 0.54 10.15
CA GLY A 140 2.99 -0.02 10.19
C GLY A 140 3.42 -0.49 11.59
N THR A 141 2.50 -0.49 12.57
CA THR A 141 2.79 -0.92 13.94
C THR A 141 1.89 -2.06 14.44
N PHE A 142 1.04 -2.61 13.58
CA PHE A 142 0.11 -3.71 13.91
C PHE A 142 0.68 -5.09 13.56
N GLY A 143 1.53 -5.17 12.53
CA GLY A 143 2.15 -6.40 12.04
C GLY A 143 3.54 -6.68 12.64
N ASP A 144 4.18 -7.74 12.12
CA ASP A 144 5.55 -8.12 12.48
C ASP A 144 6.57 -7.18 11.83
N VAL A 145 6.27 -6.74 10.63
CA VAL A 145 7.08 -5.82 9.83
C VAL A 145 6.18 -4.95 8.97
N ALA A 146 6.61 -3.72 8.71
CA ALA A 146 5.93 -2.87 7.76
C ALA A 146 6.89 -2.21 6.79
N ILE A 147 6.33 -1.81 5.65
CA ILE A 147 7.08 -1.10 4.62
C ILE A 147 6.44 0.24 4.27
N PHE A 148 7.28 1.20 3.92
CA PHE A 148 6.90 2.51 3.45
C PHE A 148 7.58 2.81 2.11
N SER A 149 6.97 3.67 1.31
CA SER A 149 7.53 4.17 0.05
C SER A 149 7.62 5.69 0.09
N PHE A 150 8.72 6.20 -0.46
CA PHE A 150 8.99 7.63 -0.60
C PHE A 150 9.23 8.00 -2.06
N GLN A 151 8.60 7.25 -2.97
CA GLN A 151 8.60 7.52 -4.40
C GLN A 151 7.88 8.86 -4.68
N MET A 152 8.17 9.50 -5.79
CA MET A 152 7.75 10.87 -6.15
C MET A 152 6.25 11.17 -5.92
N ASN A 153 5.36 10.21 -6.17
CA ASN A 153 3.90 10.38 -6.04
C ASN A 153 3.37 10.15 -4.61
N LYS A 154 4.24 9.96 -3.62
CA LYS A 154 3.83 9.77 -2.23
C LYS A 154 3.70 11.11 -1.52
N ASN A 155 2.82 11.17 -0.53
CA ASN A 155 2.61 12.37 0.30
C ASN A 155 3.84 12.77 1.14
N MET A 156 4.80 11.87 1.28
CA MET A 156 6.16 12.10 1.78
C MET A 156 7.13 11.48 0.77
N THR A 157 8.01 12.28 0.18
CA THR A 157 8.85 11.82 -0.95
C THR A 157 10.28 12.31 -0.88
N SER A 158 11.20 11.50 -1.41
CA SER A 158 12.59 11.88 -1.77
C SER A 158 12.90 11.60 -3.26
N GLY A 159 11.85 11.57 -4.10
CA GLY A 159 11.94 11.13 -5.50
C GLY A 159 11.88 9.61 -5.61
N GLU A 160 12.78 8.90 -4.99
CA GLU A 160 12.77 7.45 -4.75
C GLU A 160 13.22 7.17 -3.33
N GLY A 161 12.73 6.08 -2.74
CA GLY A 161 13.08 5.64 -1.40
C GLY A 161 12.03 4.71 -0.80
N GLY A 162 12.38 4.06 0.28
CA GLY A 162 11.51 3.23 1.08
C GLY A 162 12.07 3.03 2.48
N CYS A 163 11.29 2.37 3.32
CA CYS A 163 11.72 2.01 4.66
C CYS A 163 11.07 0.70 5.10
N VAL A 164 11.84 -0.13 5.80
CA VAL A 164 11.35 -1.30 6.53
C VAL A 164 11.35 -0.96 8.01
N VAL A 165 10.28 -1.28 8.74
CA VAL A 165 10.19 -1.04 10.18
C VAL A 165 9.71 -2.30 10.90
N THR A 166 10.22 -2.54 12.09
CA THR A 166 9.83 -3.68 12.93
C THR A 166 10.15 -3.44 14.41
N ARG A 167 9.53 -4.24 15.28
CA ARG A 167 9.90 -4.30 16.72
C ARG A 167 10.95 -5.36 17.01
N ASP A 168 11.11 -6.32 16.12
CA ASP A 168 11.95 -7.49 16.32
C ASP A 168 13.40 -7.18 15.89
N LEU A 169 14.34 -7.27 16.82
CA LEU A 169 15.76 -7.05 16.58
C LEU A 169 16.33 -8.07 15.59
N ARG A 170 15.92 -9.35 15.67
CA ARG A 170 16.46 -10.39 14.79
C ARG A 170 15.97 -10.14 13.37
N LEU A 171 14.69 -9.81 13.19
CA LEU A 171 14.13 -9.45 11.89
C LEU A 171 14.80 -8.20 11.31
N TYR A 172 15.04 -7.17 12.14
CA TYR A 172 15.78 -5.99 11.72
C TYR A 172 17.19 -6.34 11.23
N ARG A 173 17.95 -7.14 11.98
CA ARG A 173 19.32 -7.56 11.59
C ARG A 173 19.31 -8.36 10.29
N ARG A 174 18.33 -9.25 10.07
CA ARG A 174 18.16 -9.97 8.81
C ARG A 174 17.83 -8.99 7.67
N ALA A 175 16.96 -8.01 7.91
CA ALA A 175 16.65 -6.97 6.93
C ALA A 175 17.89 -6.14 6.56
N VAL A 176 18.73 -5.78 7.54
CA VAL A 176 20.03 -5.13 7.32
C VAL A 176 20.93 -5.98 6.42
N ALA A 177 21.01 -7.28 6.67
CA ALA A 177 21.80 -8.18 5.83
C ALA A 177 21.26 -8.23 4.39
N VAL A 178 19.96 -8.42 4.22
CA VAL A 178 19.32 -8.51 2.88
C VAL A 178 19.48 -7.21 2.07
N HIS A 179 19.27 -6.04 2.71
CA HIS A 179 19.31 -4.76 1.98
C HIS A 179 20.72 -4.35 1.52
N ASP A 180 21.76 -4.86 2.16
CA ASP A 180 23.17 -4.57 1.80
C ASP A 180 23.78 -5.73 0.99
N LEU A 181 24.77 -6.40 1.50
CA LEU A 181 25.53 -7.43 0.78
C LEU A 181 25.34 -8.84 1.35
N GLY A 182 24.41 -9.00 2.28
CA GLY A 182 24.08 -10.29 2.87
C GLY A 182 24.66 -10.54 4.25
N TYR A 183 25.29 -9.53 4.85
CA TYR A 183 25.86 -9.61 6.18
C TYR A 183 25.31 -8.53 7.10
N SER A 184 24.97 -8.91 8.32
CA SER A 184 24.61 -7.95 9.37
C SER A 184 25.84 -7.22 9.90
N ARG A 185 25.60 -6.17 10.66
CA ARG A 185 26.65 -5.36 11.30
C ARG A 185 26.42 -5.24 12.80
N ASP A 186 27.52 -5.20 13.55
CA ASP A 186 27.49 -4.89 14.98
C ASP A 186 27.22 -3.38 15.23
N ASP A 187 27.08 -3.02 16.50
CA ASP A 187 26.85 -1.63 16.93
C ASP A 187 28.00 -0.67 16.56
N GLN A 188 29.16 -1.21 16.20
CA GLN A 188 30.32 -0.45 15.72
C GLN A 188 30.37 -0.40 14.16
N GLY A 189 29.41 -1.04 13.48
CA GLY A 189 29.28 -1.10 12.03
C GLY A 189 30.24 -2.10 11.36
N ARG A 190 30.84 -3.03 12.12
CA ARG A 190 31.70 -4.11 11.59
C ARG A 190 30.82 -5.27 11.12
N LEU A 191 31.24 -5.95 10.05
CA LEU A 191 30.53 -7.13 9.55
C LEU A 191 30.54 -8.25 10.59
N MET A 192 29.42 -8.93 10.73
CA MET A 192 29.22 -10.09 11.61
C MET A 192 29.23 -11.37 10.74
N PHE A 193 29.99 -12.39 11.20
CA PHE A 193 30.13 -13.67 10.50
C PHE A 193 29.73 -14.86 11.37
N ASP A 194 29.45 -14.65 12.63
CA ASP A 194 29.31 -15.68 13.67
C ASP A 194 27.88 -16.21 13.77
N ASP A 195 26.90 -15.53 13.18
CA ASP A 195 25.51 -15.97 13.14
C ASP A 195 25.11 -16.32 11.70
N PRO A 196 25.03 -17.63 11.35
CA PRO A 196 24.67 -18.06 9.98
C PRO A 196 23.33 -17.56 9.51
N ASP A 197 22.36 -17.32 10.41
CA ASP A 197 21.04 -16.80 10.05
C ASP A 197 21.08 -15.32 9.63
N LEU A 198 22.15 -14.62 9.92
CA LEU A 198 22.42 -13.25 9.51
C LEU A 198 23.41 -13.15 8.34
N CYS A 199 23.84 -14.29 7.78
CA CYS A 199 24.66 -14.40 6.60
C CYS A 199 23.79 -14.95 5.46
N VAL A 200 23.28 -14.06 4.60
CA VAL A 200 22.33 -14.37 3.52
C VAL A 200 22.84 -13.78 2.20
N TRP A 201 22.07 -13.93 1.11
CA TRP A 201 22.38 -13.21 -0.13
C TRP A 201 21.67 -11.87 -0.13
N GLY A 202 22.43 -10.77 -0.18
CA GLY A 202 21.91 -9.40 -0.20
C GLY A 202 21.61 -8.91 -1.62
N ARG A 203 20.89 -7.76 -1.71
CA ARG A 203 20.37 -7.20 -2.97
C ARG A 203 20.85 -5.79 -3.29
N GLY A 204 21.58 -5.13 -2.39
CA GLY A 204 22.11 -3.78 -2.63
C GLY A 204 21.03 -2.69 -2.68
N TYR A 205 20.05 -2.71 -1.77
CA TYR A 205 18.95 -1.75 -1.69
C TYR A 205 19.24 -0.53 -0.78
N ARG A 206 20.50 -0.15 -0.60
CA ARG A 206 20.85 0.98 0.28
C ARG A 206 20.28 2.29 -0.24
N LEU A 207 19.84 3.14 0.70
CA LEU A 207 19.49 4.53 0.42
C LEU A 207 20.75 5.40 0.48
N ASP A 208 20.82 6.45 -0.34
CA ASP A 208 21.93 7.42 -0.32
C ASP A 208 21.67 8.58 0.67
N GLU A 209 22.74 9.25 1.09
CA GLU A 209 22.72 10.32 2.08
C GLU A 209 21.92 11.57 1.61
N LEU A 210 21.87 11.86 0.31
CA LEU A 210 21.12 13.01 -0.22
C LEU A 210 19.62 12.79 -0.01
N ARG A 211 19.12 11.59 -0.33
CA ARG A 211 17.73 11.23 -0.09
C ARG A 211 17.40 11.13 1.40
N GLY A 212 18.35 10.67 2.21
CA GLY A 212 18.24 10.69 3.67
C GLY A 212 18.00 12.10 4.20
N ALA A 213 18.77 13.08 3.75
CA ALA A 213 18.61 14.48 4.13
C ALA A 213 17.24 15.05 3.70
N ILE A 214 16.79 14.75 2.47
CA ILE A 214 15.46 15.14 1.99
C ILE A 214 14.37 14.56 2.87
N LEU A 215 14.44 13.25 3.19
CA LEU A 215 13.42 12.55 3.98
C LEU A 215 13.29 13.12 5.40
N ARG A 216 14.37 13.54 6.03
CA ARG A 216 14.33 14.22 7.33
C ARG A 216 13.52 15.53 7.28
N VAL A 217 13.68 16.31 6.21
CA VAL A 217 12.88 17.52 6.01
C VAL A 217 11.42 17.18 5.72
N GLN A 218 11.17 16.19 4.87
CA GLN A 218 9.83 15.76 4.51
C GLN A 218 9.07 15.17 5.71
N LEU A 219 9.73 14.42 6.57
CA LEU A 219 9.14 13.87 7.79
C LEU A 219 8.59 14.98 8.70
N ARG A 220 9.33 16.09 8.84
CA ARG A 220 8.87 17.26 9.60
C ARG A 220 7.67 17.96 8.97
N LYS A 221 7.54 17.93 7.63
CA LYS A 221 6.42 18.53 6.89
C LYS A 221 5.18 17.63 6.84
N MET A 222 5.35 16.32 6.96
CA MET A 222 4.29 15.34 6.77
C MET A 222 3.02 15.59 7.61
N PRO A 223 3.09 16.00 8.90
CA PRO A 223 1.88 16.26 9.67
C PRO A 223 0.99 17.35 9.07
N ILE A 224 1.58 18.46 8.57
CA ILE A 224 0.81 19.52 7.95
C ILE A 224 0.27 19.13 6.58
N ILE A 225 1.05 18.38 5.80
CA ILE A 225 0.60 17.83 4.50
C ILE A 225 -0.63 16.96 4.70
N VAL A 226 -0.57 16.01 5.63
CA VAL A 226 -1.68 15.10 5.96
C VAL A 226 -2.88 15.89 6.49
N GLN A 227 -2.67 16.86 7.37
CA GLN A 227 -3.76 17.67 7.91
C GLN A 227 -4.49 18.44 6.81
N ASN A 228 -3.76 19.07 5.87
CA ASN A 228 -4.38 19.81 4.77
C ASN A 228 -5.20 18.88 3.86
N MET A 229 -4.63 17.76 3.42
CA MET A 229 -5.36 16.77 2.60
C MET A 229 -6.62 16.27 3.31
N ARG A 230 -6.52 15.98 4.61
CA ARG A 230 -7.65 15.54 5.43
C ARG A 230 -8.74 16.59 5.51
N ASN A 231 -8.39 17.83 5.81
CA ASN A 231 -9.34 18.95 5.89
C ASN A 231 -10.11 19.08 4.56
N SER A 232 -9.41 19.13 3.43
CA SER A 232 -10.04 19.26 2.12
C SER A 232 -10.93 18.04 1.79
N LYS A 233 -10.42 16.83 1.99
CA LYS A 233 -11.21 15.61 1.77
C LYS A 233 -12.51 15.61 2.57
N TYR A 234 -12.45 15.89 3.86
CA TYR A 234 -13.62 15.77 4.72
C TYR A 234 -14.60 16.93 4.54
N ARG A 235 -14.15 18.10 4.11
CA ARG A 235 -15.04 19.18 3.66
C ARG A 235 -15.82 18.77 2.42
N ILE A 236 -15.13 18.27 1.39
CA ILE A 236 -15.76 17.75 0.17
C ILE A 236 -16.67 16.57 0.50
N ARG A 237 -16.20 15.58 1.24
CA ARG A 237 -16.96 14.39 1.64
C ARG A 237 -18.28 14.75 2.32
N LYS A 238 -18.26 15.67 3.28
CA LYS A 238 -19.46 16.12 4.01
C LYS A 238 -20.52 16.72 3.07
N ALA A 239 -20.10 17.44 2.05
CA ALA A 239 -21.02 17.98 1.05
C ALA A 239 -21.60 16.86 0.16
N LEU A 240 -20.75 15.90 -0.25
CA LEU A 240 -21.17 14.79 -1.12
C LEU A 240 -22.11 13.81 -0.41
N GLU A 241 -22.01 13.65 0.90
CA GLU A 241 -22.89 12.78 1.70
C GLU A 241 -24.37 13.20 1.64
N GLN A 242 -24.64 14.45 1.22
CA GLN A 242 -26.00 14.98 1.04
C GLN A 242 -26.54 14.80 -0.38
N LEU A 243 -25.75 14.25 -1.29
CA LEU A 243 -26.13 14.11 -2.70
C LEU A 243 -26.64 12.69 -3.00
N PRO A 244 -27.64 12.54 -3.89
CA PRO A 244 -28.16 11.22 -4.24
C PRO A 244 -27.20 10.43 -5.15
N GLY A 245 -27.42 9.12 -5.21
CA GLY A 245 -26.84 8.24 -6.24
C GLY A 245 -25.37 7.89 -6.07
N LEU A 246 -24.73 8.25 -4.95
CA LEU A 246 -23.38 7.82 -4.65
C LEU A 246 -23.24 7.18 -3.27
N LYS A 247 -22.27 6.30 -3.14
CA LYS A 247 -21.77 5.80 -1.85
C LYS A 247 -20.30 6.19 -1.72
N LEU A 248 -19.91 6.58 -0.52
CA LEU A 248 -18.51 6.90 -0.22
C LEU A 248 -17.83 5.70 0.42
N ARG A 249 -16.54 5.48 0.08
CA ARG A 249 -15.72 4.45 0.73
C ARG A 249 -15.88 4.52 2.25
N ARG A 250 -16.12 3.38 2.90
CA ARG A 250 -16.10 3.30 4.37
C ARG A 250 -14.68 3.53 4.89
N ILE A 251 -14.53 4.50 5.77
CA ILE A 251 -13.27 4.83 6.43
C ILE A 251 -13.32 4.32 7.87
N VAL A 252 -12.35 3.50 8.25
CA VAL A 252 -12.29 2.86 9.58
C VAL A 252 -12.10 3.90 10.69
N ASP A 253 -11.21 4.85 10.43
CA ASP A 253 -10.94 5.98 11.33
C ASP A 253 -10.74 7.27 10.53
N PRO A 254 -11.78 8.14 10.48
CA PRO A 254 -11.67 9.43 9.80
C PRO A 254 -10.53 10.31 10.32
N THR A 255 -10.20 10.22 11.60
CA THR A 255 -9.13 11.04 12.21
C THR A 255 -7.74 10.50 11.87
N GLY A 256 -7.66 9.24 11.46
CA GLY A 256 -6.42 8.56 11.08
C GLY A 256 -6.18 8.43 9.57
N ASP A 257 -7.19 8.77 8.74
CA ASP A 257 -7.06 8.84 7.28
C ASP A 257 -6.09 9.95 6.87
N THR A 258 -5.24 9.73 5.89
CA THR A 258 -4.35 10.78 5.37
C THR A 258 -5.07 11.85 4.56
N GLY A 259 -6.25 11.53 4.04
CA GLY A 259 -6.99 12.41 3.16
C GLY A 259 -6.56 12.41 1.70
N ALA A 260 -5.57 11.61 1.31
CA ALA A 260 -4.93 11.68 -0.01
C ALA A 260 -5.86 11.35 -1.19
N PHE A 261 -6.92 10.57 -0.97
CA PHE A 261 -7.86 10.17 -2.03
C PHE A 261 -9.31 10.16 -1.54
N LEU A 262 -10.22 10.51 -2.44
CA LEU A 262 -11.66 10.33 -2.31
C LEU A 262 -12.11 9.24 -3.29
N ILE A 263 -12.82 8.22 -2.81
CA ILE A 263 -13.42 7.17 -3.63
C ILE A 263 -14.93 7.25 -3.49
N THR A 264 -15.62 7.36 -4.62
CA THR A 264 -17.07 7.34 -4.76
C THR A 264 -17.50 6.13 -5.55
N THR A 265 -18.59 5.47 -5.14
CA THR A 265 -19.13 4.26 -5.78
C THR A 265 -20.56 4.51 -6.18
N TYR A 266 -20.95 4.04 -7.34
CA TYR A 266 -22.25 4.24 -7.97
C TYR A 266 -22.99 2.91 -8.14
N ASP A 267 -24.27 2.95 -8.48
CA ASP A 267 -25.09 1.74 -8.55
C ASP A 267 -24.71 0.84 -9.73
N THR A 268 -24.31 1.42 -10.87
CA THR A 268 -23.91 0.65 -12.04
C THR A 268 -22.60 1.15 -12.65
N PRO A 269 -21.87 0.28 -13.38
CA PRO A 269 -20.68 0.68 -14.15
C PRO A 269 -20.95 1.76 -15.19
N THR A 270 -22.13 1.74 -15.80
CA THR A 270 -22.56 2.73 -16.80
C THR A 270 -22.68 4.11 -16.18
N ILE A 271 -23.39 4.23 -15.05
CA ILE A 271 -23.54 5.50 -14.33
C ILE A 271 -22.16 6.01 -13.87
N ALA A 272 -21.31 5.15 -13.35
CA ALA A 272 -19.95 5.54 -12.94
C ALA A 272 -19.14 6.11 -14.12
N LYS A 273 -19.27 5.53 -15.33
CA LYS A 273 -18.62 6.00 -16.53
C LYS A 273 -19.15 7.38 -16.97
N GLU A 274 -20.45 7.57 -16.99
CA GLU A 274 -21.09 8.82 -17.39
C GLU A 274 -20.75 9.95 -16.42
N ILE A 275 -20.85 9.70 -15.12
CA ILE A 275 -20.47 10.66 -14.07
C ILE A 275 -19.01 11.04 -14.18
N ASN A 276 -18.09 10.06 -14.36
CA ASN A 276 -16.67 10.37 -14.53
C ASN A 276 -16.42 11.26 -15.75
N HIS A 277 -17.11 10.98 -16.88
CA HIS A 277 -17.01 11.81 -18.08
C HIS A 277 -17.52 13.23 -17.83
N ALA A 278 -18.68 13.38 -17.19
CA ALA A 278 -19.27 14.67 -16.88
C ALA A 278 -18.41 15.48 -15.88
N LEU A 279 -17.86 14.85 -14.83
CA LEU A 279 -16.95 15.52 -13.90
C LEU A 279 -15.68 16.05 -14.59
N ARG A 280 -15.16 15.32 -15.59
CA ARG A 280 -14.04 15.79 -16.41
C ARG A 280 -14.44 17.00 -17.28
N ALA A 281 -15.64 17.02 -17.82
CA ALA A 281 -16.18 18.15 -18.58
C ALA A 281 -16.38 19.40 -17.70
N GLU A 282 -16.68 19.22 -16.41
CA GLU A 282 -16.74 20.30 -15.41
C GLU A 282 -15.34 20.74 -14.91
N GLY A 283 -14.26 20.22 -15.47
CA GLY A 283 -12.89 20.64 -15.15
C GLY A 283 -12.17 19.78 -14.11
N ILE A 284 -12.80 18.77 -13.51
CA ILE A 284 -12.11 17.79 -12.65
C ILE A 284 -11.43 16.75 -13.54
N THR A 285 -10.22 17.09 -13.99
CA THR A 285 -9.48 16.32 -15.00
C THR A 285 -8.40 15.43 -14.38
N THR A 286 -7.88 14.48 -15.19
CA THR A 286 -6.71 13.68 -14.84
C THR A 286 -5.41 14.47 -15.08
N TYR A 287 -4.31 14.00 -14.45
CA TYR A 287 -2.97 14.45 -14.78
C TYR A 287 -2.73 14.43 -16.32
N PRO A 288 -2.01 15.42 -16.91
CA PRO A 288 -1.31 16.52 -16.24
C PRO A 288 -2.14 17.80 -16.01
N GLN A 289 -3.40 17.84 -16.45
CA GLN A 289 -4.19 19.06 -16.48
C GLN A 289 -4.92 19.39 -15.16
N GLY A 290 -4.89 18.49 -14.17
CA GLY A 290 -5.59 18.72 -12.90
C GLY A 290 -5.55 17.54 -11.95
N LEU A 291 -6.57 17.42 -11.09
CA LEU A 291 -6.70 16.32 -10.14
C LEU A 291 -6.91 14.99 -10.87
N SER A 292 -6.21 13.96 -10.42
CA SER A 292 -6.52 12.60 -10.88
C SER A 292 -7.97 12.28 -10.55
N ASN A 293 -8.77 12.08 -11.59
CA ASN A 293 -10.17 11.72 -11.49
C ASN A 293 -10.45 10.65 -12.56
N ILE A 294 -10.33 9.39 -12.15
CA ILE A 294 -10.42 8.26 -13.05
C ILE A 294 -11.38 7.21 -12.51
N ARG A 295 -11.96 6.42 -13.41
CA ARG A 295 -12.62 5.18 -12.99
C ARG A 295 -11.58 4.23 -12.40
N MET A 296 -11.93 3.50 -11.35
CA MET A 296 -10.98 2.57 -10.75
C MET A 296 -10.50 1.50 -11.74
N THR A 297 -11.32 1.09 -12.72
CA THR A 297 -10.90 0.18 -13.80
C THR A 297 -9.71 0.70 -14.62
N GLU A 298 -9.46 2.00 -14.60
CA GLU A 298 -8.34 2.67 -15.28
C GLU A 298 -7.12 2.90 -14.35
N TRP A 299 -7.17 2.42 -13.09
CA TRP A 299 -6.11 2.62 -12.09
C TRP A 299 -4.87 1.74 -12.34
N GLY A 300 -4.71 1.23 -13.55
CA GLY A 300 -3.52 0.52 -14.01
C GLY A 300 -3.20 -0.75 -13.20
N LEU A 301 -1.95 -0.88 -12.80
CA LEU A 301 -1.42 -2.05 -12.09
C LEU A 301 -1.77 -2.11 -10.59
N HIS A 302 -2.80 -1.38 -10.18
CA HIS A 302 -3.37 -1.49 -8.83
C HIS A 302 -4.45 -2.57 -8.72
N LEU A 303 -5.00 -3.02 -9.84
CA LEU A 303 -6.02 -4.05 -9.90
C LEU A 303 -5.37 -5.37 -10.32
N TYR A 304 -5.64 -6.44 -9.58
CA TYR A 304 -5.02 -7.75 -9.80
C TYR A 304 -5.19 -8.25 -11.24
N TYR A 305 -6.36 -8.05 -11.84
CA TYR A 305 -6.66 -8.50 -13.22
C TYR A 305 -6.04 -7.62 -14.32
N ASN A 306 -5.41 -6.51 -13.98
CA ASN A 306 -4.62 -5.70 -14.92
C ASN A 306 -3.14 -6.10 -14.93
N ILE A 307 -2.71 -6.93 -13.97
CA ILE A 307 -1.32 -7.40 -13.86
C ILE A 307 -1.12 -8.59 -14.80
N VAL A 308 -0.88 -8.31 -16.07
CA VAL A 308 -0.77 -9.34 -17.14
C VAL A 308 0.30 -10.40 -16.82
N SER A 309 1.39 -10.01 -16.18
CA SER A 309 2.43 -10.94 -15.75
C SER A 309 1.93 -11.95 -14.70
N LEU A 310 1.02 -11.53 -13.81
CA LEU A 310 0.39 -12.39 -12.82
C LEU A 310 -0.62 -13.34 -13.49
N ILE A 311 -1.58 -12.78 -14.25
CA ILE A 311 -2.63 -13.57 -14.94
C ILE A 311 -2.01 -14.65 -15.83
N ARG A 312 -1.00 -14.27 -16.61
CA ARG A 312 -0.30 -15.19 -17.52
C ARG A 312 0.83 -15.98 -16.84
N ARG A 313 1.01 -15.85 -15.54
CA ARG A 313 2.07 -16.53 -14.79
C ARG A 313 3.43 -16.43 -15.50
N ARG A 314 3.79 -15.18 -15.88
CA ARG A 314 5.05 -14.94 -16.60
C ARG A 314 6.23 -15.18 -15.69
N SER A 315 7.24 -15.85 -16.20
CA SER A 315 8.49 -16.14 -15.51
C SER A 315 9.59 -15.17 -15.91
N ILE A 316 10.53 -14.95 -15.00
CA ILE A 316 11.74 -14.18 -15.28
C ILE A 316 12.70 -15.01 -16.12
N ASP A 317 12.73 -16.31 -15.89
CA ASP A 317 13.61 -17.25 -16.57
C ASP A 317 12.85 -18.15 -17.56
N ARG A 318 13.63 -18.96 -18.32
CA ARG A 318 13.08 -19.91 -19.30
C ARG A 318 12.55 -21.20 -18.68
N LEU A 319 12.86 -21.46 -17.41
CA LEU A 319 12.46 -22.69 -16.69
C LEU A 319 11.10 -22.55 -16.02
N GLY A 320 10.55 -21.33 -15.99
CA GLY A 320 9.22 -21.08 -15.48
C GLY A 320 9.18 -20.73 -13.98
N PHE A 321 10.27 -20.17 -13.42
CA PHE A 321 10.29 -19.70 -12.03
C PHE A 321 9.26 -18.59 -11.80
N PRO A 322 8.50 -18.62 -10.69
CA PRO A 322 8.44 -19.69 -9.66
C PRO A 322 7.35 -20.75 -9.93
N TRP A 323 6.62 -20.59 -11.04
CA TRP A 323 5.38 -21.34 -11.32
C TRP A 323 5.59 -22.83 -11.54
N ASN A 324 6.74 -23.20 -12.10
CA ASN A 324 7.10 -24.58 -12.43
C ASN A 324 7.99 -25.26 -11.36
N LEU A 325 8.25 -24.59 -10.23
CA LEU A 325 8.97 -25.21 -9.12
C LEU A 325 8.14 -26.38 -8.55
N VAL A 326 8.79 -27.50 -8.26
CA VAL A 326 8.15 -28.69 -7.68
C VAL A 326 7.48 -28.35 -6.34
N GLU A 327 8.12 -27.51 -5.54
CA GLU A 327 7.63 -27.03 -4.25
C GLU A 327 6.29 -26.26 -4.39
N ASN A 328 6.05 -25.65 -5.54
CA ASN A 328 4.86 -24.87 -5.86
C ASN A 328 3.79 -25.64 -6.64
N ALA A 329 3.98 -26.95 -6.89
CA ALA A 329 3.13 -27.72 -7.79
C ALA A 329 1.65 -27.75 -7.36
N THR A 330 1.40 -27.75 -6.05
CA THR A 330 0.05 -27.88 -5.46
C THR A 330 -0.60 -26.54 -5.09
N SER A 331 0.09 -25.39 -5.28
CA SER A 331 -0.48 -24.09 -4.99
C SER A 331 -1.48 -23.66 -6.07
N GLU A 332 -2.56 -23.01 -5.64
CA GLU A 332 -3.49 -22.36 -6.57
C GLU A 332 -2.80 -21.25 -7.34
N LYS A 333 -3.02 -21.19 -8.66
CA LYS A 333 -2.34 -20.26 -9.57
C LYS A 333 -3.32 -19.64 -10.58
N HIS A 334 -4.52 -19.31 -10.13
CA HIS A 334 -5.54 -18.62 -10.93
C HIS A 334 -5.66 -17.17 -10.50
N TYR A 335 -5.68 -16.26 -11.47
CA TYR A 335 -5.65 -14.81 -11.22
C TYR A 335 -6.56 -14.06 -12.19
N ASP A 336 -7.47 -14.76 -12.86
CA ASP A 336 -8.38 -14.16 -13.82
C ASP A 336 -9.44 -13.31 -13.13
N LYS A 337 -9.96 -12.31 -13.85
CA LYS A 337 -11.10 -11.52 -13.38
C LYS A 337 -12.25 -12.45 -13.00
N GLY A 338 -12.90 -12.18 -11.89
CA GLY A 338 -13.91 -13.04 -11.27
C GLY A 338 -13.42 -13.78 -10.00
N MET A 339 -12.11 -13.85 -9.77
CA MET A 339 -11.54 -14.47 -8.56
C MET A 339 -11.88 -13.72 -7.27
N CYS A 340 -12.09 -12.39 -7.39
CA CYS A 340 -12.41 -11.50 -6.28
C CYS A 340 -13.65 -10.66 -6.65
N PRO A 341 -14.86 -11.25 -6.56
CA PRO A 341 -16.08 -10.64 -7.09
C PRO A 341 -16.49 -9.33 -6.42
N VAL A 342 -16.20 -9.14 -5.14
CA VAL A 342 -16.47 -7.88 -4.44
C VAL A 342 -15.54 -6.79 -4.96
N ALA A 343 -14.25 -7.08 -5.10
CA ALA A 343 -13.28 -6.17 -5.69
C ALA A 343 -13.67 -5.77 -7.10
N ASP A 344 -14.01 -6.75 -7.95
CA ASP A 344 -14.40 -6.51 -9.34
C ASP A 344 -15.61 -5.57 -9.43
N SER A 345 -16.65 -5.85 -8.64
CA SER A 345 -17.84 -5.01 -8.56
C SER A 345 -17.54 -3.59 -8.06
N LEU A 346 -16.70 -3.45 -7.04
CA LEU A 346 -16.31 -2.13 -6.53
C LEU A 346 -15.50 -1.36 -7.56
N PHE A 347 -14.54 -1.99 -8.24
CA PHE A 347 -13.70 -1.32 -9.25
C PHE A 347 -14.51 -0.84 -10.44
N GLU A 348 -15.47 -1.62 -10.93
CA GLU A 348 -16.31 -1.26 -12.06
C GLU A 348 -17.21 -0.06 -11.79
N ARG A 349 -17.63 0.11 -10.54
CA ARG A 349 -18.61 1.11 -10.13
C ARG A 349 -18.01 2.32 -9.41
N SER A 350 -16.68 2.36 -9.25
CA SER A 350 -16.04 3.41 -8.45
C SER A 350 -15.19 4.36 -9.29
N ILE A 351 -15.16 5.61 -8.82
CA ILE A 351 -14.27 6.67 -9.27
C ILE A 351 -13.32 7.01 -8.12
N ILE A 352 -12.05 7.19 -8.44
CA ILE A 352 -11.03 7.64 -7.50
C ILE A 352 -10.52 9.02 -7.90
N MET A 353 -10.44 9.93 -6.93
CA MET A 353 -9.93 11.28 -7.09
C MET A 353 -8.83 11.56 -6.08
N SER A 354 -7.69 12.08 -6.51
CA SER A 354 -6.62 12.53 -5.60
C SER A 354 -6.98 13.87 -4.96
N ILE A 355 -6.58 14.04 -3.71
CA ILE A 355 -6.75 15.26 -2.93
C ILE A 355 -5.36 15.80 -2.58
N PRO A 356 -4.79 16.74 -3.35
CA PRO A 356 -3.50 17.32 -3.04
C PRO A 356 -3.56 18.24 -1.81
N SER A 357 -2.44 18.36 -1.10
CA SER A 357 -2.35 19.16 0.13
C SER A 357 -2.38 20.67 -0.09
N CYS A 358 -2.40 21.11 -1.33
CA CYS A 358 -2.38 22.54 -1.73
C CYS A 358 -3.75 23.06 -2.15
N LEU A 359 -4.84 22.29 -2.05
CA LEU A 359 -6.19 22.78 -2.35
C LEU A 359 -6.54 23.97 -1.45
N LYS A 360 -7.15 24.97 -2.06
CA LYS A 360 -7.75 26.11 -1.38
C LYS A 360 -9.27 25.88 -1.22
N SER A 361 -9.90 26.66 -0.36
CA SER A 361 -11.36 26.58 -0.17
C SER A 361 -12.13 26.81 -1.47
N THR A 362 -11.64 27.67 -2.36
CA THR A 362 -12.21 27.90 -3.70
C THR A 362 -12.17 26.64 -4.56
N ASP A 363 -11.04 25.92 -4.57
CA ASP A 363 -10.90 24.67 -5.34
C ASP A 363 -11.85 23.58 -4.80
N GLU A 364 -12.02 23.54 -3.46
CA GLU A 364 -12.95 22.63 -2.80
C GLU A 364 -14.41 22.95 -3.15
N ASP A 365 -14.77 24.26 -3.22
CA ASP A 365 -16.10 24.74 -3.63
C ASP A 365 -16.37 24.36 -5.09
N ASP A 366 -15.43 24.54 -5.99
CA ASP A 366 -15.54 24.17 -7.39
C ASP A 366 -15.76 22.65 -7.55
N ILE A 367 -15.03 21.82 -6.80
CA ILE A 367 -15.21 20.37 -6.78
C ILE A 367 -16.62 20.01 -6.30
N ILE A 368 -17.08 20.60 -5.20
CA ILE A 368 -18.41 20.36 -4.62
C ILE A 368 -19.50 20.78 -5.61
N GLN A 369 -19.35 21.92 -6.27
CA GLN A 369 -20.28 22.41 -7.26
C GLN A 369 -20.35 21.48 -8.49
N ALA A 370 -19.23 21.01 -9.01
CA ALA A 370 -19.16 20.08 -10.12
C ALA A 370 -19.90 18.76 -9.79
N PHE A 371 -19.59 18.17 -8.62
CA PHE A 371 -20.31 16.97 -8.17
C PHE A 371 -21.80 17.21 -8.00
N THR A 372 -22.19 18.34 -7.40
CA THR A 372 -23.60 18.68 -7.19
C THR A 372 -24.36 18.79 -8.50
N LYS A 373 -23.79 19.50 -9.48
CA LYS A 373 -24.38 19.66 -10.82
C LYS A 373 -24.54 18.31 -11.52
N VAL A 374 -23.47 17.53 -11.55
CA VAL A 374 -23.44 16.23 -12.24
C VAL A 374 -24.40 15.23 -11.60
N LEU A 375 -24.37 15.08 -10.28
CA LEU A 375 -25.20 14.10 -9.59
C LEU A 375 -26.69 14.46 -9.63
N ARG A 376 -27.04 15.73 -9.57
CA ARG A 376 -28.46 16.16 -9.75
C ARG A 376 -28.95 15.82 -11.17
N HIS A 377 -28.10 15.90 -12.17
CA HIS A 377 -28.46 15.55 -13.55
C HIS A 377 -28.68 14.04 -13.73
N TYR A 378 -27.76 13.21 -13.21
CA TYR A 378 -27.81 11.76 -13.45
C TYR A 378 -28.61 10.97 -12.41
N CYS A 379 -28.77 11.49 -11.19
CA CYS A 379 -29.35 10.78 -10.07
C CYS A 379 -30.52 11.53 -9.39
N GLY A 380 -30.86 12.73 -9.84
CA GLY A 380 -31.87 13.61 -9.22
C GLY A 380 -33.28 13.52 -9.77
N ASN A 381 -33.57 12.67 -10.73
CA ASN A 381 -34.88 12.54 -11.37
C ASN A 381 -35.69 11.36 -10.82
N ASP A 382 -35.96 11.32 -9.52
CA ASP A 382 -37.06 10.51 -8.98
C ASP A 382 -37.65 11.25 -7.77
N SER A 383 -38.40 12.32 -8.07
CA SER A 383 -39.38 12.91 -7.13
C SER A 383 -40.59 13.47 -7.89
#